data_b2f8ec18fc1263d6573705e445183588
#
_entry.id   b2f8ec18fc1263d6573705e445183588
#
_cell.length_a   1.000
_cell.length_b   1.000
_cell.length_c   1.000
_cell.angle_alpha   90.00
_cell.angle_beta   90.00
_cell.angle_gamma   90.00
#
_symmetry.space_group_name_H-M   'P 1'
#
loop_
_entity.id
_entity.type
_entity.pdbx_description
1 polymer ?
#
loop_
_entity_poly.entity_id
_entity_poly.type
_entity_poly.pdbx_seq_one_letter_code
_entity_poly.pdbx_strand_id
1 'polypeptide(L)'
;MAKKKRVTLPKDFKELIEIGDIEKLKAIYNLCELSATYDGRYGMNTALHYYGVPNELVRWLVEQGLDVNIENYYGRSPLYVQSTGGRDTVKLLFELGADMEKPDRYGNRPLHTAASFFRADTVRFLVENGANIHVENDMKQTPLESSLAVCRNADISKMAEISIILLEAGAKITSDMIES
;
A
#
# COMPACT_ATOMS: atom_id res chain seq x y z
N MET A 1 -17.84 29.98 17.85
CA MET A 1 -17.24 29.63 16.54
C MET A 1 -16.42 28.36 16.72
N ALA A 2 -16.71 27.28 16.00
CA ALA A 2 -15.88 26.08 16.02
C ALA A 2 -14.49 26.42 15.46
N LYS A 3 -13.41 26.05 16.17
CA LYS A 3 -12.06 26.24 15.67
C LYS A 3 -11.87 25.39 14.41
N LYS A 4 -11.34 26.01 13.34
CA LYS A 4 -11.00 25.29 12.10
C LYS A 4 -9.98 24.19 12.42
N LYS A 5 -10.27 22.94 12.05
CA LYS A 5 -9.35 21.82 12.24
C LYS A 5 -8.10 21.97 11.37
N ARG A 6 -6.99 21.42 11.83
CA ARG A 6 -5.73 21.42 11.09
C ARG A 6 -5.80 20.39 9.95
N VAL A 7 -5.20 20.72 8.81
CA VAL A 7 -5.05 19.82 7.65
C VAL A 7 -3.76 19.01 7.68
N THR A 8 -2.88 19.27 8.66
CA THR A 8 -1.61 18.60 8.83
C THR A 8 -1.53 17.88 10.17
N LEU A 9 -0.95 16.69 10.16
CA LEU A 9 -0.62 15.95 11.36
C LEU A 9 0.52 16.62 12.12
N PRO A 10 0.61 16.47 13.44
CA PRO A 10 1.73 17.01 14.22
C PRO A 10 3.06 16.34 13.83
N LYS A 11 4.17 17.00 14.09
CA LYS A 11 5.51 16.53 13.70
C LYS A 11 5.92 15.22 14.37
N ASP A 12 5.45 14.99 15.57
CA ASP A 12 5.70 13.80 16.39
C ASP A 12 4.73 12.65 16.10
N PHE A 13 3.85 12.80 15.11
CA PHE A 13 2.83 11.78 14.79
C PHE A 13 3.45 10.41 14.49
N LYS A 14 4.58 10.38 13.77
CA LYS A 14 5.30 9.15 13.46
C LYS A 14 5.84 8.46 14.72
N GLU A 15 6.41 9.23 15.62
CA GLU A 15 6.90 8.73 16.92
C GLU A 15 5.74 8.17 17.76
N LEU A 16 4.58 8.81 17.73
CA LEU A 16 3.37 8.33 18.41
C LEU A 16 2.85 7.01 17.81
N ILE A 17 2.97 6.83 16.50
CA ILE A 17 2.69 5.53 15.85
C ILE A 17 3.62 4.44 16.37
N GLU A 18 4.92 4.71 16.44
CA GLU A 18 5.93 3.76 16.93
C GLU A 18 5.71 3.38 18.41
N ILE A 19 5.25 4.34 19.22
CA ILE A 19 4.88 4.09 20.63
C ILE A 19 3.59 3.28 20.74
N GLY A 20 2.68 3.42 19.75
CA GLY A 20 1.41 2.69 19.73
C GLY A 20 0.36 3.21 20.73
N ASP A 21 0.46 4.46 21.19
CA ASP A 21 -0.51 5.07 22.11
C ASP A 21 -1.78 5.49 21.35
N ILE A 22 -2.72 4.55 21.25
CA ILE A 22 -3.95 4.70 20.47
C ILE A 22 -4.78 5.89 20.94
N GLU A 23 -4.88 6.12 22.25
CA GLU A 23 -5.71 7.20 22.77
C GLU A 23 -5.13 8.58 22.43
N LYS A 24 -3.80 8.74 22.48
CA LYS A 24 -3.16 9.96 22.01
C LYS A 24 -3.29 10.13 20.51
N LEU A 25 -3.15 9.07 19.73
CA LEU A 25 -3.32 9.10 18.28
C LEU A 25 -4.74 9.51 17.90
N LYS A 26 -5.78 8.96 18.54
CA LYS A 26 -7.18 9.37 18.36
C LYS A 26 -7.41 10.82 18.79
N ALA A 27 -6.84 11.24 19.91
CA ALA A 27 -6.98 12.60 20.42
C ALA A 27 -6.44 13.69 19.46
N ILE A 28 -5.45 13.39 18.64
CA ILE A 28 -4.94 14.29 17.61
C ILE A 28 -6.06 14.69 16.63
N TYR A 29 -6.96 13.77 16.28
CA TYR A 29 -8.05 14.03 15.34
C TYR A 29 -9.19 14.89 15.92
N ASN A 30 -9.16 15.21 17.22
CA ASN A 30 -9.98 16.29 17.77
C ASN A 30 -9.53 17.66 17.24
N LEU A 31 -8.25 17.79 16.88
CA LEU A 31 -7.62 19.03 16.41
C LEU A 31 -7.33 19.02 14.90
N CYS A 32 -7.28 17.86 14.28
CA CYS A 32 -6.97 17.66 12.87
C CYS A 32 -8.18 17.13 12.11
N GLU A 33 -8.19 17.35 10.79
CA GLU A 33 -9.12 16.65 9.89
C GLU A 33 -8.74 15.17 9.79
N LEU A 34 -9.70 14.28 9.49
CA LEU A 34 -9.41 12.85 9.31
C LEU A 34 -8.41 12.60 8.17
N SER A 35 -8.51 13.40 7.11
CA SER A 35 -7.61 13.39 5.96
C SER A 35 -6.32 14.18 6.16
N ALA A 36 -6.03 14.64 7.40
CA ALA A 36 -4.82 15.40 7.70
C ALA A 36 -3.57 14.61 7.28
N THR A 37 -2.64 15.31 6.62
CA THR A 37 -1.43 14.72 6.06
C THR A 37 -0.20 15.13 6.87
N TYR A 38 0.80 14.25 6.86
CA TYR A 38 2.11 14.59 7.38
C TYR A 38 2.87 15.35 6.31
N ASP A 39 3.40 16.52 6.66
CA ASP A 39 4.20 17.35 5.78
C ASP A 39 3.54 17.70 4.43
N GLY A 40 2.95 18.88 4.34
CA GLY A 40 2.21 19.37 3.17
C GLY A 40 3.03 19.60 1.89
N ARG A 41 4.29 19.15 1.81
CA ARG A 41 5.15 19.34 0.64
C ARG A 41 5.49 18.06 -0.13
N TYR A 42 5.55 16.90 0.51
CA TYR A 42 5.99 15.66 -0.12
C TYR A 42 5.08 14.51 0.28
N GLY A 43 4.21 14.10 -0.64
CA GLY A 43 3.51 12.84 -0.54
C GLY A 43 2.05 12.90 -0.11
N MET A 44 1.61 13.90 0.65
CA MET A 44 0.21 14.00 1.15
C MET A 44 -0.29 12.69 1.80
N ASN A 45 0.59 12.01 2.53
CA ASN A 45 0.24 10.76 3.20
C ASN A 45 -0.65 11.03 4.42
N THR A 46 -1.81 10.41 4.46
CA THR A 46 -2.63 10.33 5.68
C THR A 46 -2.09 9.24 6.60
N ALA A 47 -2.65 9.10 7.81
CA ALA A 47 -2.24 8.04 8.74
C ALA A 47 -2.30 6.64 8.12
N LEU A 48 -3.28 6.36 7.22
CA LEU A 48 -3.41 5.05 6.57
C LEU A 48 -2.22 4.67 5.68
N HIS A 49 -1.43 5.65 5.21
CA HIS A 49 -0.26 5.41 4.38
C HIS A 49 1.02 5.10 5.19
N TYR A 50 0.98 5.22 6.53
CA TYR A 50 2.17 5.00 7.35
C TYR A 50 2.37 3.52 7.67
N TYR A 51 3.63 3.06 7.51
CA TYR A 51 4.01 1.75 8.00
C TYR A 51 3.94 1.70 9.53
N GLY A 52 3.47 0.57 10.04
CA GLY A 52 3.34 0.37 11.47
C GLY A 52 2.16 1.13 12.10
N VAL A 53 1.30 1.76 11.30
CA VAL A 53 0.05 2.34 11.83
C VAL A 53 -0.74 1.24 12.55
N PRO A 54 -1.15 1.46 13.82
CA PRO A 54 -1.88 0.47 14.57
C PRO A 54 -3.21 0.13 13.89
N ASN A 55 -3.50 -1.15 13.75
CA ASN A 55 -4.73 -1.63 13.11
C ASN A 55 -6.00 -1.06 13.76
N GLU A 56 -5.98 -0.83 15.06
CA GLU A 56 -7.08 -0.19 15.77
C GLU A 56 -7.32 1.25 15.31
N LEU A 57 -6.23 2.01 15.08
CA LEU A 57 -6.36 3.37 14.55
C LEU A 57 -6.88 3.35 13.10
N VAL A 58 -6.43 2.40 12.28
CA VAL A 58 -6.93 2.22 10.90
C VAL A 58 -8.44 1.99 10.90
N ARG A 59 -8.93 1.03 11.71
CA ARG A 59 -10.37 0.77 11.83
C ARG A 59 -11.13 2.01 12.28
N TRP A 60 -10.67 2.63 13.35
CA TRP A 60 -11.32 3.82 13.90
C TRP A 60 -11.40 4.96 12.87
N LEU A 61 -10.32 5.25 12.13
CA LEU A 61 -10.33 6.31 11.12
C LEU A 61 -11.34 6.05 9.99
N VAL A 62 -11.40 4.81 9.50
CA VAL A 62 -12.37 4.42 8.46
C VAL A 62 -13.80 4.48 9.00
N GLU A 63 -14.04 4.03 10.23
CA GLU A 63 -15.34 4.14 10.91
C GLU A 63 -15.76 5.61 11.11
N GLN A 64 -14.81 6.53 11.30
CA GLN A 64 -15.10 7.96 11.35
C GLN A 64 -15.34 8.59 9.95
N GLY A 65 -15.24 7.81 8.89
CA GLY A 65 -15.52 8.25 7.51
C GLY A 65 -14.29 8.65 6.70
N LEU A 66 -13.07 8.33 7.14
CA LEU A 66 -11.90 8.46 6.27
C LEU A 66 -12.01 7.45 5.13
N ASP A 67 -11.91 7.94 3.89
CA ASP A 67 -11.91 7.08 2.71
C ASP A 67 -10.70 6.13 2.75
N VAL A 68 -10.99 4.83 2.78
CA VAL A 68 -9.97 3.77 2.77
C VAL A 68 -9.14 3.77 1.49
N ASN A 69 -9.67 4.37 0.41
CA ASN A 69 -9.04 4.50 -0.90
C ASN A 69 -8.47 5.89 -1.17
N ILE A 70 -8.31 6.72 -0.13
CA ILE A 70 -7.75 8.06 -0.24
C ILE A 70 -6.36 8.02 -0.89
N GLU A 71 -6.13 8.90 -1.87
CA GLU A 71 -4.85 8.93 -2.57
C GLU A 71 -3.87 9.94 -1.95
N ASN A 72 -2.61 9.58 -1.97
CA ASN A 72 -1.54 10.53 -1.71
C ASN A 72 -1.15 11.31 -3.00
N TYR A 73 -0.13 12.15 -2.91
CA TYR A 73 0.34 12.96 -4.05
C TYR A 73 0.71 12.12 -5.30
N TYR A 74 1.13 10.87 -5.13
CA TYR A 74 1.52 9.98 -6.24
C TYR A 74 0.35 9.14 -6.78
N GLY A 75 -0.89 9.42 -6.37
CA GLY A 75 -2.07 8.61 -6.71
C GLY A 75 -2.10 7.25 -5.99
N ARG A 76 -1.28 7.05 -4.97
CA ARG A 76 -1.17 5.79 -4.25
C ARG A 76 -2.21 5.70 -3.15
N SER A 77 -2.99 4.64 -3.14
CA SER A 77 -3.91 4.32 -2.04
C SER A 77 -3.15 3.78 -0.81
N PRO A 78 -3.77 3.77 0.38
CA PRO A 78 -3.20 3.11 1.54
C PRO A 78 -2.81 1.65 1.29
N LEU A 79 -3.69 0.87 0.65
CA LEU A 79 -3.42 -0.53 0.32
C LEU A 79 -2.20 -0.67 -0.60
N TYR A 80 -2.06 0.21 -1.61
CA TYR A 80 -0.88 0.26 -2.46
C TYR A 80 0.40 0.45 -1.63
N VAL A 81 0.43 1.47 -0.77
CA VAL A 81 1.62 1.77 0.05
C VAL A 81 1.92 0.62 1.01
N GLN A 82 0.93 0.10 1.71
CA GLN A 82 1.10 -1.00 2.65
C GLN A 82 1.54 -2.31 1.97
N SER A 83 1.28 -2.48 0.67
CA SER A 83 1.74 -3.64 -0.10
C SER A 83 3.26 -3.73 -0.25
N THR A 84 4.01 -2.67 0.04
CA THR A 84 5.48 -2.72 0.17
C THR A 84 5.95 -3.20 1.55
N GLY A 85 5.05 -3.29 2.51
CA GLY A 85 5.31 -3.61 3.94
C GLY A 85 4.70 -4.93 4.40
N GLY A 86 3.98 -4.88 5.50
CA GLY A 86 3.45 -6.06 6.17
C GLY A 86 2.05 -6.47 5.71
N ARG A 87 1.81 -7.78 5.67
CA ARG A 87 0.54 -8.41 5.25
C ARG A 87 -0.65 -8.02 6.13
N ASP A 88 -0.46 -7.83 7.44
CA ASP A 88 -1.59 -7.67 8.36
C ASP A 88 -2.39 -6.39 8.11
N THR A 89 -1.70 -5.28 7.83
CA THR A 89 -2.38 -4.02 7.47
C THR A 89 -3.03 -4.10 6.08
N VAL A 90 -2.41 -4.80 5.12
CA VAL A 90 -3.00 -5.04 3.79
C VAL A 90 -4.31 -5.81 3.91
N LYS A 91 -4.31 -6.90 4.69
CA LYS A 91 -5.50 -7.70 4.96
C LYS A 91 -6.60 -6.86 5.60
N LEU A 92 -6.27 -6.07 6.62
CA LEU A 92 -7.21 -5.19 7.27
C LEU A 92 -7.83 -4.16 6.31
N LEU A 93 -7.00 -3.49 5.50
CA LEU A 93 -7.49 -2.50 4.53
C LEU A 93 -8.43 -3.15 3.52
N PHE A 94 -8.11 -4.35 3.04
CA PHE A 94 -8.97 -5.12 2.16
C PHE A 94 -10.33 -5.46 2.84
N GLU A 95 -10.31 -5.94 4.09
CA GLU A 95 -11.53 -6.19 4.87
C GLU A 95 -12.39 -4.93 5.06
N LEU A 96 -11.78 -3.75 5.10
CA LEU A 96 -12.44 -2.45 5.20
C LEU A 96 -12.90 -1.89 3.84
N GLY A 97 -12.75 -2.66 2.74
CA GLY A 97 -13.22 -2.29 1.42
C GLY A 97 -12.21 -1.53 0.55
N ALA A 98 -10.91 -1.65 0.85
CA ALA A 98 -9.90 -1.08 -0.02
C ALA A 98 -9.90 -1.76 -1.41
N ASP A 99 -9.83 -0.94 -2.45
CA ASP A 99 -9.72 -1.40 -3.83
C ASP A 99 -8.30 -1.90 -4.13
N MET A 100 -8.17 -3.22 -4.32
CA MET A 100 -6.89 -3.86 -4.65
C MET A 100 -6.45 -3.64 -6.10
N GLU A 101 -7.33 -3.10 -6.95
CA GLU A 101 -7.05 -2.81 -8.35
C GLU A 101 -6.75 -1.33 -8.60
N LYS A 102 -6.79 -0.48 -7.56
CA LYS A 102 -6.55 0.96 -7.69
C LYS A 102 -5.10 1.24 -8.08
N PRO A 103 -4.83 1.80 -9.29
CA PRO A 103 -3.49 2.08 -9.75
C PRO A 103 -2.94 3.37 -9.13
N ASP A 104 -1.62 3.49 -9.10
CA ASP A 104 -0.92 4.77 -8.91
C ASP A 104 -0.84 5.56 -10.25
N ARG A 105 -0.18 6.71 -10.25
CA ARG A 105 -0.02 7.57 -11.44
C ARG A 105 0.80 6.95 -12.59
N TYR A 106 1.43 5.81 -12.36
CA TYR A 106 2.22 5.06 -13.35
C TYR A 106 1.54 3.75 -13.75
N GLY A 107 0.25 3.59 -13.43
CA GLY A 107 -0.50 2.37 -13.71
C GLY A 107 -0.14 1.17 -12.83
N ASN A 108 0.78 1.33 -11.85
CA ASN A 108 1.10 0.23 -10.95
C ASN A 108 -0.04 0.00 -9.94
N ARG A 109 -0.46 -1.24 -9.82
CA ARG A 109 -1.43 -1.68 -8.81
C ARG A 109 -0.74 -2.26 -7.58
N PRO A 110 -1.43 -2.45 -6.46
CA PRO A 110 -0.88 -3.09 -5.25
C PRO A 110 -0.11 -4.38 -5.53
N LEU A 111 -0.57 -5.22 -6.48
CA LEU A 111 0.10 -6.46 -6.83
C LEU A 111 1.46 -6.23 -7.54
N HIS A 112 1.57 -5.23 -8.43
CA HIS A 112 2.86 -4.84 -9.03
C HIS A 112 3.87 -4.46 -7.94
N THR A 113 3.40 -3.65 -6.99
CA THR A 113 4.22 -3.16 -5.89
C THR A 113 4.66 -4.29 -4.96
N ALA A 114 3.73 -5.15 -4.54
CA ALA A 114 4.05 -6.30 -3.69
C ALA A 114 5.08 -7.22 -4.37
N ALA A 115 4.95 -7.46 -5.67
CA ALA A 115 5.88 -8.27 -6.45
C ALA A 115 7.27 -7.63 -6.55
N SER A 116 7.34 -6.33 -6.89
CA SER A 116 8.61 -5.59 -7.00
C SER A 116 9.35 -5.43 -5.68
N PHE A 117 8.65 -5.45 -4.55
CA PHE A 117 9.23 -5.40 -3.20
C PHE A 117 9.41 -6.78 -2.57
N PHE A 118 9.21 -7.85 -3.33
CA PHE A 118 9.38 -9.25 -2.92
C PHE A 118 8.60 -9.60 -1.65
N ARG A 119 7.33 -9.18 -1.58
CA ARG A 119 6.42 -9.43 -0.46
C ARG A 119 5.56 -10.67 -0.73
N ALA A 120 6.15 -11.86 -0.64
CA ALA A 120 5.52 -13.12 -1.02
C ALA A 120 4.15 -13.33 -0.34
N ASP A 121 4.05 -13.09 0.97
CA ASP A 121 2.79 -13.22 1.70
C ASP A 121 1.71 -12.25 1.19
N THR A 122 2.11 -11.03 0.83
CA THR A 122 1.18 -10.03 0.27
C THR A 122 0.78 -10.41 -1.14
N VAL A 123 1.71 -10.86 -1.98
CA VAL A 123 1.42 -11.35 -3.34
C VAL A 123 0.42 -12.51 -3.26
N ARG A 124 0.69 -13.51 -2.42
CA ARG A 124 -0.21 -14.65 -2.22
C ARG A 124 -1.59 -14.20 -1.78
N PHE A 125 -1.67 -13.32 -0.78
CA PHE A 125 -2.94 -12.79 -0.30
C PHE A 125 -3.73 -12.06 -1.40
N LEU A 126 -3.09 -11.18 -2.17
CA LEU A 126 -3.76 -10.45 -3.24
C LEU A 126 -4.25 -11.38 -4.35
N VAL A 127 -3.43 -12.36 -4.75
CA VAL A 127 -3.79 -13.37 -5.76
C VAL A 127 -4.96 -14.24 -5.29
N GLU A 128 -4.91 -14.75 -4.06
CA GLU A 128 -5.99 -15.56 -3.47
C GLU A 128 -7.33 -14.81 -3.36
N ASN A 129 -7.29 -13.47 -3.27
CA ASN A 129 -8.47 -12.61 -3.25
C ASN A 129 -8.85 -12.04 -4.62
N GLY A 130 -8.26 -12.54 -5.70
CA GLY A 130 -8.69 -12.26 -7.08
C GLY A 130 -8.05 -11.03 -7.72
N ALA A 131 -6.89 -10.58 -7.23
CA ALA A 131 -6.14 -9.53 -7.92
C ALA A 131 -5.78 -9.94 -9.35
N ASN A 132 -5.91 -8.99 -10.29
CA ASN A 132 -5.62 -9.26 -11.69
C ASN A 132 -4.11 -9.38 -11.94
N ILE A 133 -3.66 -10.61 -12.20
CA ILE A 133 -2.24 -10.96 -12.44
C ILE A 133 -1.73 -10.60 -13.84
N HIS A 134 -2.63 -10.25 -14.77
CA HIS A 134 -2.30 -9.96 -16.17
C HIS A 134 -2.33 -8.48 -16.51
N VAL A 135 -2.64 -7.63 -15.53
CA VAL A 135 -2.72 -6.20 -15.79
C VAL A 135 -1.34 -5.60 -16.03
N GLU A 136 -1.25 -4.72 -17.00
CA GLU A 136 -0.03 -3.97 -17.32
C GLU A 136 -0.05 -2.58 -16.69
N ASN A 137 1.11 -2.11 -16.24
CA ASN A 137 1.36 -0.72 -15.89
C ASN A 137 1.68 0.12 -17.14
N ASP A 138 2.00 1.41 -16.97
CA ASP A 138 2.34 2.31 -18.09
C ASP A 138 3.65 1.91 -18.81
N MET A 139 4.51 1.13 -18.16
CA MET A 139 5.73 0.56 -18.77
C MET A 139 5.47 -0.77 -19.48
N LYS A 140 4.21 -1.17 -19.67
CA LYS A 140 3.79 -2.44 -20.26
C LYS A 140 4.27 -3.67 -19.49
N GLN A 141 4.41 -3.54 -18.19
CA GLN A 141 4.85 -4.62 -17.32
C GLN A 141 3.68 -5.18 -16.53
N THR A 142 3.52 -6.49 -16.51
CA THR A 142 2.69 -7.24 -15.57
C THR A 142 3.36 -7.27 -14.18
N PRO A 143 2.64 -7.67 -13.11
CA PRO A 143 3.26 -7.88 -11.82
C PRO A 143 4.46 -8.82 -11.83
N LEU A 144 4.44 -9.88 -12.65
CA LEU A 144 5.58 -10.79 -12.82
C LEU A 144 6.77 -10.06 -13.44
N GLU A 145 6.58 -9.36 -14.55
CA GLU A 145 7.64 -8.58 -15.22
C GLU A 145 8.20 -7.48 -14.32
N SER A 146 7.35 -6.82 -13.54
CA SER A 146 7.80 -5.82 -12.57
C SER A 146 8.70 -6.42 -11.48
N SER A 147 8.47 -7.67 -11.05
CA SER A 147 9.35 -8.36 -10.09
C SER A 147 10.70 -8.70 -10.70
N LEU A 148 10.73 -9.09 -11.98
CA LEU A 148 11.95 -9.45 -12.70
C LEU A 148 12.80 -8.20 -13.03
N ALA A 149 12.16 -7.08 -13.37
CA ALA A 149 12.84 -5.83 -13.76
C ALA A 149 13.70 -5.23 -12.62
N VAL A 150 13.35 -5.47 -11.34
CA VAL A 150 14.12 -4.97 -10.19
C VAL A 150 15.23 -5.92 -9.73
N CYS A 151 15.42 -7.05 -10.41
CA CYS A 151 16.33 -8.13 -10.00
C CYS A 151 17.82 -7.84 -10.31
N ARG A 152 18.33 -6.65 -10.07
CA ARG A 152 19.74 -6.33 -10.36
C ARG A 152 20.75 -6.86 -9.34
N ASN A 153 20.34 -7.10 -8.08
CA ASN A 153 21.14 -7.69 -6.97
C ASN A 153 20.23 -8.19 -5.86
N ALA A 154 18.97 -8.46 -6.17
CA ALA A 154 18.02 -8.93 -5.18
C ALA A 154 18.26 -10.39 -4.82
N ASP A 155 17.78 -10.77 -3.70
CA ASP A 155 17.68 -12.13 -3.22
C ASP A 155 16.91 -13.00 -4.24
N ILE A 156 17.66 -13.74 -5.07
CA ILE A 156 17.11 -14.59 -6.14
C ILE A 156 16.05 -15.55 -5.59
N SER A 157 16.20 -15.97 -4.36
CA SER A 157 15.26 -16.88 -3.72
C SER A 157 13.89 -16.24 -3.50
N LYS A 158 13.84 -14.96 -3.09
CA LYS A 158 12.59 -14.24 -2.94
C LYS A 158 11.92 -13.95 -4.27
N MET A 159 12.70 -13.59 -5.29
CA MET A 159 12.19 -13.42 -6.64
C MET A 159 11.61 -14.72 -7.19
N ALA A 160 12.30 -15.84 -7.00
CA ALA A 160 11.81 -17.15 -7.42
C ALA A 160 10.49 -17.50 -6.73
N GLU A 161 10.36 -17.22 -5.44
CA GLU A 161 9.12 -17.43 -4.70
C GLU A 161 7.95 -16.62 -5.29
N ILE A 162 8.14 -15.31 -5.56
CA ILE A 162 7.15 -14.47 -6.22
C ILE A 162 6.76 -15.03 -7.59
N SER A 163 7.77 -15.40 -8.39
CA SER A 163 7.55 -15.95 -9.72
C SER A 163 6.74 -17.23 -9.67
N ILE A 164 7.02 -18.13 -8.74
CA ILE A 164 6.27 -19.38 -8.54
C ILE A 164 4.80 -19.05 -8.20
N ILE A 165 4.54 -18.16 -7.24
CA ILE A 165 3.17 -17.79 -6.84
C ILE A 165 2.38 -17.27 -8.05
N LEU A 166 2.98 -16.36 -8.84
CA LEU A 166 2.31 -15.75 -9.97
C LEU A 166 2.11 -16.74 -11.14
N LEU A 167 3.09 -17.61 -11.41
CA LEU A 167 2.98 -18.65 -12.45
C LEU A 167 1.95 -19.71 -12.09
N GLU A 168 1.89 -20.16 -10.83
CA GLU A 168 0.86 -21.08 -10.34
C GLU A 168 -0.54 -20.47 -10.43
N ALA A 169 -0.65 -19.16 -10.28
CA ALA A 169 -1.90 -18.43 -10.48
C ALA A 169 -2.26 -18.22 -11.97
N GLY A 170 -1.37 -18.60 -12.92
CA GLY A 170 -1.61 -18.52 -14.35
C GLY A 170 -0.95 -17.34 -15.07
N ALA A 171 0.00 -16.62 -14.44
CA ALA A 171 0.80 -15.63 -15.14
C ALA A 171 1.59 -16.30 -16.28
N LYS A 172 1.79 -15.56 -17.39
CA LYS A 172 2.49 -16.07 -18.57
C LYS A 172 3.91 -15.51 -18.61
N ILE A 173 4.84 -16.36 -19.04
CA ILE A 173 6.18 -15.92 -19.43
C ILE A 173 6.10 -15.46 -20.87
N THR A 174 6.48 -14.21 -21.13
CA THR A 174 6.56 -13.67 -22.51
C THR A 174 7.94 -13.91 -23.10
N SER A 175 8.06 -13.88 -24.46
CA SER A 175 9.35 -14.02 -25.16
C SER A 175 10.36 -12.97 -24.71
N ASP A 176 9.89 -11.76 -24.44
CA ASP A 176 10.74 -10.62 -24.03
C ASP A 176 11.39 -10.82 -22.65
N MET A 177 10.80 -11.67 -21.78
CA MET A 177 11.38 -12.05 -20.50
C MET A 177 12.56 -13.04 -20.62
N ILE A 178 12.66 -13.73 -21.77
CA ILE A 178 13.68 -14.78 -21.97
C ILE A 178 14.94 -14.19 -22.60
N GLU A 179 14.80 -13.06 -23.33
CA GLU A 179 15.88 -12.42 -24.09
C GLU A 179 16.58 -11.28 -23.32
N SER A 180 16.11 -10.91 -22.11
CA SER A 180 16.64 -9.83 -21.28
C SER A 180 17.52 -10.36 -20.15
#